data_ddc21e2bb2b8fd108cba783d3fd420ff
#
_entry.id   ddc21e2bb2b8fd108cba783d3fd420ff
#
_cell.length_a   1.000
_cell.length_b   1.000
_cell.length_c   1.000
_cell.angle_alpha   90.00
_cell.angle_beta   90.00
_cell.angle_gamma   90.00
#
_symmetry.space_group_name_H-M   'P 1'
#
loop_
_entity.id
_entity.type
_entity.pdbx_description
1 polymer ?
#
loop_
_entity_poly.entity_id
_entity_poly.type
_entity_poly.pdbx_seq_one_letter_code
_entity_poly.pdbx_strand_id
1 'polypeptide(L)'
;MPSAWRIPFLAGVVLIFYGVWLRARVDETPQFSMLKSKHEIARAPIMEVLRSHWRRVLMGCSIKFGPDAVGALMFVFTLTYLNQVVMVDRSLALSAVSIGSAANLVTIPLFGSLSDRFGRRRVYLVGIAFAMAYTWILFRLLDTAVPTVIILAVVIGLVIHASLWGTQASFITEQFPTRLRYTGSSLSYTLAGILAAATPAVLVALQSHFGASWGPASYVVFLLVVTGLAIIFGTTKAVDDEI
;
A
#
# COMPACT_ATOMS: atom_id res chain seq x y z
N MET A 1 28.50 -15.51 10.14
CA MET A 1 28.50 -15.84 8.69
C MET A 1 28.21 -14.55 7.92
N PRO A 2 29.21 -13.88 7.32
CA PRO A 2 29.03 -12.55 6.72
C PRO A 2 28.26 -12.54 5.39
N SER A 3 27.94 -13.68 4.79
CA SER A 3 27.31 -13.78 3.45
C SER A 3 25.86 -14.31 3.44
N ALA A 4 25.29 -14.69 4.59
CA ALA A 4 23.94 -15.28 4.65
C ALA A 4 22.83 -14.32 4.17
N TRP A 5 23.03 -13.00 4.32
CA TRP A 5 22.07 -11.98 3.82
C TRP A 5 21.93 -11.98 2.28
N ARG A 6 22.89 -12.57 1.56
CA ARG A 6 22.85 -12.65 0.09
C ARG A 6 21.94 -13.77 -0.43
N ILE A 7 21.66 -14.79 0.38
CA ILE A 7 20.87 -15.97 -0.02
C ILE A 7 19.48 -15.60 -0.52
N PRO A 8 18.70 -14.72 0.16
CA PRO A 8 17.40 -14.31 -0.35
C PRO A 8 17.46 -13.59 -1.70
N PHE A 9 18.53 -12.81 -1.95
CA PHE A 9 18.72 -12.12 -3.23
C PHE A 9 19.05 -13.10 -4.35
N LEU A 10 19.87 -14.12 -4.07
CA LEU A 10 20.17 -15.18 -5.04
C LEU A 10 18.93 -16.03 -5.35
N ALA A 11 18.09 -16.31 -4.35
CA ALA A 11 16.80 -16.97 -4.55
C ALA A 11 15.86 -16.13 -5.45
N GLY A 12 15.96 -14.79 -5.41
CA GLY A 12 15.24 -13.89 -6.30
C GLY A 12 15.54 -14.12 -7.79
N VAL A 13 16.74 -14.58 -8.13
CA VAL A 13 17.12 -14.91 -9.52
C VAL A 13 16.22 -16.01 -10.09
N VAL A 14 15.89 -17.01 -9.29
CA VAL A 14 14.98 -18.11 -9.71
C VAL A 14 13.60 -17.55 -10.03
N LEU A 15 13.10 -16.61 -9.20
CA LEU A 15 11.82 -15.95 -9.44
C LEU A 15 11.82 -15.08 -10.70
N ILE A 16 12.94 -14.46 -11.05
CA ILE A 16 13.09 -13.69 -12.29
C ILE A 16 12.96 -14.64 -13.50
N PHE A 17 13.68 -15.74 -13.52
CA PHE A 17 13.60 -16.73 -14.61
C PHE A 17 12.18 -17.31 -14.72
N TYR A 18 11.55 -17.65 -13.59
CA TYR A 18 10.17 -18.11 -13.57
C TYR A 18 9.20 -17.06 -14.11
N GLY A 19 9.36 -15.80 -13.71
CA GLY A 19 8.54 -14.68 -14.19
C GLY A 19 8.68 -14.43 -15.69
N VAL A 20 9.90 -14.48 -16.23
CA VAL A 20 10.16 -14.37 -17.68
C VAL A 20 9.53 -15.54 -18.43
N TRP A 21 9.71 -16.77 -17.93
CA TRP A 21 9.12 -17.97 -18.52
C TRP A 21 7.59 -17.92 -18.53
N LEU A 22 6.96 -17.51 -17.40
CA LEU A 22 5.51 -17.34 -17.30
C LEU A 22 5.02 -16.29 -18.30
N ARG A 23 5.70 -15.13 -18.36
CA ARG A 23 5.33 -14.02 -19.26
C ARG A 23 5.43 -14.42 -20.75
N ALA A 24 6.35 -15.30 -21.11
CA ALA A 24 6.46 -15.79 -22.47
C ALA A 24 5.33 -16.77 -22.88
N ARG A 25 4.54 -17.27 -21.89
CA ARG A 25 3.44 -18.21 -22.11
C ARG A 25 2.04 -17.61 -21.93
N VAL A 26 1.96 -16.40 -21.38
CA VAL A 26 0.68 -15.71 -21.19
C VAL A 26 0.38 -14.91 -22.43
N ASP A 27 -0.77 -15.21 -23.06
CA ASP A 27 -1.26 -14.45 -24.19
C ASP A 27 -1.68 -13.03 -23.76
N GLU A 28 -1.68 -12.09 -24.71
CA GLU A 28 -2.18 -10.74 -24.50
C GLU A 28 -3.65 -10.77 -24.07
N THR A 29 -4.03 -9.90 -23.15
CA THR A 29 -5.44 -9.83 -22.70
C THR A 29 -6.35 -9.50 -23.88
N PRO A 30 -7.58 -10.09 -23.95
CA PRO A 30 -8.52 -9.82 -25.03
C PRO A 30 -8.78 -8.33 -25.27
N GLN A 31 -8.83 -7.54 -24.18
CA GLN A 31 -9.00 -6.09 -24.25
C GLN A 31 -7.83 -5.38 -24.94
N PHE A 32 -6.59 -5.80 -24.68
CA PHE A 32 -5.41 -5.22 -25.33
C PHE A 32 -5.31 -5.63 -26.80
N SER A 33 -5.67 -6.88 -27.13
CA SER A 33 -5.73 -7.36 -28.51
C SER A 33 -6.75 -6.57 -29.33
N MET A 34 -7.91 -6.23 -28.77
CA MET A 34 -8.93 -5.37 -29.39
C MET A 34 -8.42 -3.96 -29.65
N LEU A 35 -7.70 -3.34 -28.69
CA LEU A 35 -7.09 -2.02 -28.88
C LEU A 35 -6.04 -2.02 -29.99
N LYS A 36 -5.27 -3.10 -30.09
CA LYS A 36 -4.25 -3.28 -31.12
C LYS A 36 -4.88 -3.42 -32.51
N SER A 37 -5.96 -4.18 -32.63
CA SER A 37 -6.68 -4.34 -33.90
C SER A 37 -7.37 -3.05 -34.37
N LYS A 38 -7.87 -2.22 -33.45
CA LYS A 38 -8.49 -0.92 -33.74
C LYS A 38 -7.47 0.21 -33.95
N HIS A 39 -6.16 -0.02 -33.84
CA HIS A 39 -5.09 1.00 -33.93
C HIS A 39 -5.24 2.13 -32.88
N GLU A 40 -5.89 1.88 -31.76
CA GLU A 40 -6.17 2.84 -30.69
C GLU A 40 -5.08 2.91 -29.61
N ILE A 41 -3.89 2.37 -29.88
CA ILE A 41 -2.76 2.44 -28.95
C ILE A 41 -2.27 3.90 -28.90
N ALA A 42 -2.20 4.47 -27.70
CA ALA A 42 -1.72 5.84 -27.52
C ALA A 42 -0.27 5.98 -27.94
N ARG A 43 0.03 6.94 -28.83
CA ARG A 43 1.40 7.21 -29.32
C ARG A 43 2.28 7.89 -28.29
N ALA A 44 1.70 8.73 -27.42
CA ALA A 44 2.39 9.43 -26.35
C ALA A 44 1.57 9.37 -25.04
N PRO A 45 1.43 8.18 -24.42
CA PRO A 45 0.49 7.95 -23.33
C PRO A 45 0.80 8.81 -22.09
N ILE A 46 2.06 9.09 -21.79
CA ILE A 46 2.45 9.93 -20.64
C ILE A 46 1.94 11.36 -20.82
N MET A 47 2.16 11.97 -22.00
CA MET A 47 1.74 13.34 -22.27
C MET A 47 0.20 13.46 -22.28
N GLU A 48 -0.48 12.46 -22.80
CA GLU A 48 -1.95 12.41 -22.81
C GLU A 48 -2.50 12.30 -21.39
N VAL A 49 -1.94 11.43 -20.55
CA VAL A 49 -2.34 11.30 -19.14
C VAL A 49 -2.12 12.60 -18.38
N LEU A 50 -0.97 13.25 -18.55
CA LEU A 50 -0.64 14.51 -17.86
C LEU A 50 -1.51 15.69 -18.31
N ARG A 51 -1.90 15.76 -19.60
CA ARG A 51 -2.75 16.84 -20.12
C ARG A 51 -4.23 16.63 -19.84
N SER A 52 -4.73 15.41 -20.07
CA SER A 52 -6.17 15.16 -20.07
C SER A 52 -6.66 14.46 -18.81
N HIS A 53 -5.79 13.75 -18.07
CA HIS A 53 -6.17 12.90 -16.93
C HIS A 53 -5.38 13.20 -15.64
N TRP A 54 -4.73 14.36 -15.55
CA TRP A 54 -3.90 14.73 -14.38
C TRP A 54 -4.68 14.67 -13.04
N ARG A 55 -5.97 15.01 -13.05
CA ARG A 55 -6.84 14.91 -11.87
C ARG A 55 -6.99 13.48 -11.38
N ARG A 56 -7.07 12.51 -12.32
CA ARG A 56 -7.12 11.07 -12.00
C ARG A 56 -5.78 10.59 -11.44
N VAL A 57 -4.67 11.12 -11.94
CA VAL A 57 -3.32 10.84 -11.38
C VAL A 57 -3.23 11.34 -9.95
N LEU A 58 -3.62 12.59 -9.69
CA LEU A 58 -3.62 13.14 -8.32
C LEU A 58 -4.54 12.36 -7.38
N MET A 59 -5.70 11.94 -7.87
CA MET A 59 -6.60 11.10 -7.12
C MET A 59 -5.98 9.73 -6.81
N GLY A 60 -5.38 9.08 -7.81
CA GLY A 60 -4.64 7.82 -7.62
C GLY A 60 -3.50 7.96 -6.61
N CYS A 61 -2.76 9.08 -6.64
CA CYS A 61 -1.76 9.41 -5.62
C CYS A 61 -2.38 9.52 -4.22
N SER A 62 -3.49 10.26 -4.10
CA SER A 62 -4.17 10.45 -2.82
C SER A 62 -4.74 9.15 -2.25
N ILE A 63 -5.23 8.25 -3.11
CA ILE A 63 -5.69 6.92 -2.73
C ILE A 63 -4.54 6.10 -2.12
N LYS A 64 -3.32 6.28 -2.61
CA LYS A 64 -2.15 5.52 -2.17
C LYS A 64 -1.53 6.04 -0.87
N PHE A 65 -1.68 7.31 -0.51
CA PHE A 65 -1.02 7.90 0.66
C PHE A 65 -1.32 7.21 1.99
N GLY A 66 -2.59 6.90 2.25
CA GLY A 66 -2.99 6.23 3.49
C GLY A 66 -2.33 4.86 3.67
N PRO A 67 -2.46 3.93 2.71
CA PRO A 67 -1.79 2.63 2.77
C PRO A 67 -0.27 2.72 2.93
N ASP A 68 0.39 3.61 2.19
CA ASP A 68 1.84 3.81 2.31
C ASP A 68 2.23 4.33 3.70
N ALA A 69 1.44 5.24 4.27
CA ALA A 69 1.66 5.75 5.61
C ALA A 69 1.50 4.66 6.69
N VAL A 70 0.46 3.83 6.56
CA VAL A 70 0.27 2.67 7.44
C VAL A 70 1.41 1.66 7.26
N GLY A 71 1.84 1.41 6.03
CA GLY A 71 3.00 0.57 5.74
C GLY A 71 4.28 1.10 6.39
N ALA A 72 4.57 2.39 6.24
CA ALA A 72 5.73 3.05 6.87
C ALA A 72 5.66 2.98 8.41
N LEU A 73 4.47 3.17 8.98
CA LEU A 73 4.23 3.01 10.41
C LEU A 73 4.54 1.58 10.86
N MET A 74 3.97 0.57 10.19
CA MET A 74 4.04 -0.83 10.63
C MET A 74 5.39 -1.49 10.36
N PHE A 75 6.01 -1.26 9.19
CA PHE A 75 7.25 -1.95 8.80
C PHE A 75 8.52 -1.24 9.24
N VAL A 76 8.49 0.09 9.36
CA VAL A 76 9.70 0.88 9.65
C VAL A 76 9.61 1.57 11.00
N PHE A 77 8.59 2.39 11.21
CA PHE A 77 8.50 3.20 12.40
C PHE A 77 8.27 2.35 13.67
N THR A 78 7.46 1.30 13.60
CA THR A 78 7.22 0.39 14.75
C THR A 78 8.52 -0.22 15.26
N LEU A 79 9.45 -0.61 14.38
CA LEU A 79 10.76 -1.12 14.78
C LEU A 79 11.57 -0.05 15.54
N THR A 80 11.57 1.17 15.02
CA THR A 80 12.27 2.29 15.66
C THR A 80 11.63 2.64 17.01
N TYR A 81 10.30 2.70 17.08
CA TYR A 81 9.56 3.02 18.29
C TYR A 81 9.79 1.98 19.39
N LEU A 82 9.69 0.71 19.07
CA LEU A 82 9.93 -0.38 20.02
C LEU A 82 11.35 -0.39 20.56
N ASN A 83 12.36 -0.09 19.72
CA ASN A 83 13.75 -0.07 20.15
C ASN A 83 14.15 1.20 20.90
N GLN A 84 13.67 2.38 20.49
CA GLN A 84 14.14 3.66 20.99
C GLN A 84 13.26 4.26 22.09
N VAL A 85 11.95 3.96 22.07
CA VAL A 85 10.99 4.53 23.03
C VAL A 85 10.57 3.48 24.05
N VAL A 86 10.13 2.32 23.62
CA VAL A 86 9.68 1.25 24.54
C VAL A 86 10.86 0.47 25.12
N MET A 87 12.05 0.55 24.47
CA MET A 87 13.29 -0.10 24.91
C MET A 87 13.21 -1.62 24.99
N VAL A 88 12.42 -2.26 24.15
CA VAL A 88 12.36 -3.72 24.05
C VAL A 88 13.46 -4.26 23.14
N ASP A 89 13.77 -5.55 23.31
CA ASP A 89 14.79 -6.21 22.50
C ASP A 89 14.47 -6.15 21.01
N ARG A 90 15.47 -5.85 20.20
CA ARG A 90 15.37 -5.79 18.74
C ARG A 90 14.87 -7.10 18.14
N SER A 91 15.21 -8.24 18.72
CA SER A 91 14.76 -9.55 18.26
C SER A 91 13.24 -9.71 18.38
N LEU A 92 12.64 -9.17 19.45
CA LEU A 92 11.18 -9.16 19.65
C LEU A 92 10.51 -8.29 18.59
N ALA A 93 11.01 -7.06 18.37
CA ALA A 93 10.45 -6.16 17.37
C ALA A 93 10.50 -6.76 15.95
N LEU A 94 11.64 -7.35 15.58
CA LEU A 94 11.79 -8.04 14.29
C LEU A 94 10.87 -9.26 14.16
N SER A 95 10.73 -10.05 15.23
CA SER A 95 9.85 -11.22 15.25
C SER A 95 8.39 -10.82 15.06
N ALA A 96 7.93 -9.76 15.74
CA ALA A 96 6.57 -9.25 15.62
C ALA A 96 6.25 -8.84 14.17
N VAL A 97 7.13 -8.07 13.53
CA VAL A 97 6.96 -7.63 12.13
C VAL A 97 7.05 -8.83 11.18
N SER A 98 7.93 -9.80 11.43
CA SER A 98 8.08 -10.98 10.58
C SER A 98 6.84 -11.88 10.64
N ILE A 99 6.27 -12.11 11.82
CA ILE A 99 5.03 -12.90 12.00
C ILE A 99 3.87 -12.20 11.29
N GLY A 100 3.72 -10.89 11.49
CA GLY A 100 2.69 -10.11 10.82
C GLY A 100 2.85 -10.08 9.30
N SER A 101 4.10 -10.01 8.80
CA SER A 101 4.39 -10.10 7.36
C SER A 101 4.04 -11.48 6.79
N ALA A 102 4.27 -12.55 7.55
CA ALA A 102 3.83 -13.89 7.16
C ALA A 102 2.31 -13.99 7.07
N ALA A 103 1.56 -13.35 8.00
CA ALA A 103 0.11 -13.27 7.91
C ALA A 103 -0.38 -12.56 6.63
N ASN A 104 0.39 -11.58 6.12
CA ASN A 104 0.07 -10.86 4.89
C ASN A 104 0.08 -11.75 3.64
N LEU A 105 0.81 -12.86 3.63
CA LEU A 105 0.78 -13.84 2.53
C LEU A 105 -0.63 -14.39 2.28
N VAL A 106 -1.42 -14.51 3.33
CA VAL A 106 -2.80 -15.00 3.27
C VAL A 106 -3.80 -13.85 3.21
N THR A 107 -3.58 -12.82 4.01
CA THR A 107 -4.59 -11.76 4.19
C THR A 107 -4.66 -10.79 3.02
N ILE A 108 -3.56 -10.50 2.32
CA ILE A 108 -3.58 -9.64 1.12
C ILE A 108 -4.43 -10.26 -0.01
N PRO A 109 -4.21 -11.52 -0.44
CA PRO A 109 -5.09 -12.16 -1.43
C PRO A 109 -6.55 -12.30 -0.96
N LEU A 110 -6.76 -12.58 0.34
CA LEU A 110 -8.09 -12.67 0.92
C LEU A 110 -8.85 -11.34 0.79
N PHE A 111 -8.26 -10.22 1.18
CA PHE A 111 -8.90 -8.91 1.04
C PHE A 111 -9.02 -8.48 -0.42
N GLY A 112 -8.11 -8.88 -1.30
CA GLY A 112 -8.27 -8.74 -2.75
C GLY A 112 -9.56 -9.40 -3.23
N SER A 113 -9.75 -10.70 -2.95
CA SER A 113 -10.96 -11.46 -3.29
C SER A 113 -12.22 -10.88 -2.64
N LEU A 114 -12.12 -10.46 -1.37
CA LEU A 114 -13.22 -9.84 -0.66
C LEU A 114 -13.66 -8.53 -1.32
N SER A 115 -12.68 -7.73 -1.80
CA SER A 115 -12.94 -6.49 -2.50
C SER A 115 -13.62 -6.70 -3.86
N ASP A 116 -13.30 -7.78 -4.57
CA ASP A 116 -13.97 -8.15 -5.82
C ASP A 116 -15.44 -8.54 -5.57
N ARG A 117 -15.73 -9.20 -4.43
CA ARG A 117 -17.08 -9.68 -4.07
C ARG A 117 -17.98 -8.57 -3.50
N PHE A 118 -17.47 -7.75 -2.56
CA PHE A 118 -18.25 -6.75 -1.83
C PHE A 118 -18.13 -5.33 -2.39
N GLY A 119 -17.31 -5.16 -3.43
CA GLY A 119 -17.01 -3.88 -4.06
C GLY A 119 -15.79 -3.19 -3.43
N ARG A 120 -14.82 -2.86 -4.29
CA ARG A 120 -13.50 -2.33 -3.91
C ARG A 120 -13.59 -1.07 -3.05
N ARG A 121 -14.45 -0.14 -3.44
CA ARG A 121 -14.66 1.11 -2.70
C ARG A 121 -15.11 0.87 -1.25
N ARG A 122 -16.04 -0.09 -1.04
CA ARG A 122 -16.57 -0.38 0.29
C ARG A 122 -15.51 -1.02 1.18
N VAL A 123 -14.84 -2.06 0.69
CA VAL A 123 -13.79 -2.75 1.45
C VAL A 123 -12.67 -1.80 1.82
N TYR A 124 -12.28 -0.93 0.90
CA TYR A 124 -11.22 0.04 1.12
C TYR A 124 -11.60 1.09 2.18
N LEU A 125 -12.80 1.68 2.11
CA LEU A 125 -13.27 2.66 3.11
C LEU A 125 -13.41 2.04 4.50
N VAL A 126 -13.89 0.81 4.59
CA VAL A 126 -13.95 0.07 5.86
C VAL A 126 -12.53 -0.16 6.40
N GLY A 127 -11.59 -0.57 5.55
CA GLY A 127 -10.18 -0.72 5.91
C GLY A 127 -9.57 0.59 6.43
N ILE A 128 -9.86 1.74 5.79
CA ILE A 128 -9.43 3.07 6.25
C ILE A 128 -9.99 3.37 7.65
N ALA A 129 -11.28 3.14 7.88
CA ALA A 129 -11.91 3.38 9.16
C ALA A 129 -11.27 2.55 10.28
N PHE A 130 -11.02 1.26 10.03
CA PHE A 130 -10.28 0.40 10.95
C PHE A 130 -8.84 0.87 11.17
N ALA A 131 -8.12 1.25 10.12
CA ALA A 131 -6.75 1.75 10.24
C ALA A 131 -6.68 3.04 11.07
N MET A 132 -7.62 3.98 10.87
CA MET A 132 -7.69 5.22 11.65
C MET A 132 -7.91 4.95 13.14
N ALA A 133 -8.89 4.10 13.47
CA ALA A 133 -9.17 3.74 14.86
C ALA A 133 -8.00 2.98 15.49
N TYR A 134 -7.44 2.02 14.74
CA TYR A 134 -6.39 1.15 15.23
C TYR A 134 -5.05 1.88 15.43
N THR A 135 -4.75 2.90 14.66
CA THR A 135 -3.51 3.70 14.82
C THR A 135 -3.37 4.26 16.24
N TRP A 136 -4.45 4.70 16.88
CA TRP A 136 -4.44 5.16 18.27
C TRP A 136 -4.30 4.02 19.29
N ILE A 137 -4.91 2.89 19.01
CA ILE A 137 -4.87 1.70 19.88
C ILE A 137 -3.48 1.07 19.82
N LEU A 138 -2.85 1.03 18.65
CA LEU A 138 -1.55 0.43 18.42
C LEU A 138 -0.51 0.93 19.44
N PHE A 139 -0.33 2.24 19.56
CA PHE A 139 0.68 2.79 20.46
C PHE A 139 0.46 2.42 21.92
N ARG A 140 -0.80 2.42 22.38
CA ARG A 140 -1.14 1.98 23.74
C ARG A 140 -0.77 0.51 23.98
N LEU A 141 -0.95 -0.34 22.97
CA LEU A 141 -0.58 -1.75 23.06
C LEU A 141 0.95 -1.94 23.04
N LEU A 142 1.68 -1.16 22.22
CA LEU A 142 3.13 -1.20 22.16
C LEU A 142 3.75 -0.72 23.47
N ASP A 143 3.19 0.30 24.11
CA ASP A 143 3.67 0.89 25.37
C ASP A 143 3.53 -0.06 26.57
N THR A 144 2.75 -1.15 26.47
CA THR A 144 2.67 -2.17 27.52
C THR A 144 3.99 -2.91 27.73
N ALA A 145 4.91 -2.88 26.76
CA ALA A 145 6.16 -3.63 26.73
C ALA A 145 6.01 -5.16 26.92
N VAL A 146 4.77 -5.69 26.87
CA VAL A 146 4.49 -7.12 27.01
C VAL A 146 4.69 -7.81 25.66
N PRO A 147 5.60 -8.82 25.54
CA PRO A 147 5.96 -9.43 24.25
C PRO A 147 4.77 -9.95 23.46
N THR A 148 3.86 -10.68 24.10
CA THR A 148 2.67 -11.24 23.43
C THR A 148 1.73 -10.15 22.93
N VAL A 149 1.54 -9.07 23.69
CA VAL A 149 0.70 -7.93 23.31
C VAL A 149 1.31 -7.19 22.12
N ILE A 150 2.63 -6.97 22.12
CA ILE A 150 3.35 -6.35 21.00
C ILE A 150 3.18 -7.17 19.72
N ILE A 151 3.41 -8.49 19.78
CA ILE A 151 3.27 -9.36 18.60
C ILE A 151 1.83 -9.29 18.06
N LEU A 152 0.83 -9.44 18.92
CA LEU A 152 -0.57 -9.38 18.51
C LEU A 152 -0.94 -8.01 17.93
N ALA A 153 -0.48 -6.93 18.54
CA ALA A 153 -0.71 -5.58 18.04
C ALA A 153 -0.13 -5.38 16.65
N VAL A 154 1.10 -5.81 16.40
CA VAL A 154 1.73 -5.68 15.09
C VAL A 154 1.03 -6.56 14.05
N VAL A 155 0.67 -7.81 14.40
CA VAL A 155 -0.05 -8.72 13.50
C VAL A 155 -1.41 -8.15 13.11
N ILE A 156 -2.21 -7.67 14.07
CA ILE A 156 -3.52 -7.05 13.79
C ILE A 156 -3.35 -5.81 12.90
N GLY A 157 -2.38 -4.95 13.20
CA GLY A 157 -2.09 -3.77 12.39
C GLY A 157 -1.71 -4.12 10.93
N LEU A 158 -0.92 -5.18 10.73
CA LEU A 158 -0.56 -5.66 9.40
C LEU A 158 -1.73 -6.32 8.67
N VAL A 159 -2.63 -7.01 9.37
CA VAL A 159 -3.89 -7.52 8.79
C VAL A 159 -4.80 -6.38 8.34
N ILE A 160 -4.91 -5.30 9.13
CA ILE A 160 -5.65 -4.10 8.72
C ILE A 160 -4.97 -3.45 7.50
N HIS A 161 -3.64 -3.33 7.50
CA HIS A 161 -2.88 -2.84 6.35
C HIS A 161 -3.14 -3.69 5.10
N ALA A 162 -3.24 -5.02 5.22
CA ALA A 162 -3.53 -5.93 4.11
C ALA A 162 -4.88 -5.62 3.43
N SER A 163 -5.89 -5.15 4.18
CA SER A 163 -7.18 -4.76 3.61
C SER A 163 -7.08 -3.56 2.65
N LEU A 164 -6.17 -2.64 2.96
CA LEU A 164 -5.86 -1.49 2.11
C LEU A 164 -4.99 -1.92 0.91
N TRP A 165 -3.93 -2.65 1.18
CA TRP A 165 -2.93 -3.06 0.18
C TRP A 165 -3.50 -4.01 -0.86
N GLY A 166 -4.27 -5.02 -0.46
CA GLY A 166 -4.90 -6.00 -1.35
C GLY A 166 -5.93 -5.40 -2.31
N THR A 167 -6.57 -4.29 -1.91
CA THR A 167 -7.59 -3.62 -2.72
C THR A 167 -7.03 -2.52 -3.62
N GLN A 168 -5.92 -1.88 -3.19
CA GLN A 168 -5.37 -0.65 -3.75
C GLN A 168 -5.04 -0.73 -5.24
N ALA A 169 -4.31 -1.78 -5.66
CA ALA A 169 -3.79 -1.89 -7.02
C ALA A 169 -4.91 -1.87 -8.07
N SER A 170 -5.89 -2.73 -7.89
CA SER A 170 -7.05 -2.83 -8.76
C SER A 170 -7.90 -1.56 -8.73
N PHE A 171 -8.08 -0.97 -7.54
CA PHE A 171 -8.89 0.24 -7.39
C PHE A 171 -8.28 1.45 -8.10
N ILE A 172 -6.96 1.64 -8.05
CA ILE A 172 -6.28 2.72 -8.75
C ILE A 172 -6.30 2.49 -10.27
N THR A 173 -6.07 1.25 -10.74
CA THR A 173 -6.04 0.97 -12.17
C THR A 173 -7.40 1.19 -12.84
N GLU A 174 -8.50 0.93 -12.15
CA GLU A 174 -9.86 1.14 -12.64
C GLU A 174 -10.26 2.63 -12.81
N GLN A 175 -9.48 3.56 -12.24
CA GLN A 175 -9.73 4.99 -12.43
C GLN A 175 -9.32 5.49 -13.82
N PHE A 176 -8.62 4.66 -14.61
CA PHE A 176 -8.11 5.04 -15.92
C PHE A 176 -8.76 4.23 -17.04
N PRO A 177 -9.02 4.86 -18.21
CA PRO A 177 -9.50 4.13 -19.38
C PRO A 177 -8.47 3.07 -19.80
N THR A 178 -8.96 1.96 -20.36
CA THR A 178 -8.14 0.77 -20.70
C THR A 178 -6.89 1.12 -21.47
N ARG A 179 -6.98 2.05 -22.43
CA ARG A 179 -5.87 2.53 -23.28
C ARG A 179 -4.74 3.20 -22.51
N LEU A 180 -5.05 3.88 -21.38
CA LEU A 180 -4.10 4.65 -20.57
C LEU A 180 -3.88 4.05 -19.17
N ARG A 181 -4.54 2.92 -18.87
CA ARG A 181 -4.59 2.29 -17.55
C ARG A 181 -3.20 2.02 -16.97
N TYR A 182 -2.31 1.41 -17.76
CA TYR A 182 -0.94 1.14 -17.33
C TYR A 182 -0.17 2.42 -17.01
N THR A 183 -0.18 3.39 -17.92
CA THR A 183 0.59 4.65 -17.75
C THR A 183 0.03 5.50 -16.61
N GLY A 184 -1.30 5.64 -16.52
CA GLY A 184 -1.95 6.43 -15.50
C GLY A 184 -1.75 5.86 -14.09
N SER A 185 -1.92 4.55 -13.95
CA SER A 185 -1.67 3.87 -12.66
C SER A 185 -0.20 3.94 -12.28
N SER A 186 0.75 3.68 -13.20
CA SER A 186 2.18 3.75 -12.94
C SER A 186 2.61 5.15 -12.49
N LEU A 187 2.12 6.22 -13.13
CA LEU A 187 2.38 7.59 -12.71
C LEU A 187 1.84 7.87 -11.31
N SER A 188 0.61 7.44 -11.01
CA SER A 188 0.01 7.58 -9.68
C SER A 188 0.85 6.88 -8.61
N TYR A 189 1.27 5.63 -8.88
CA TYR A 189 2.11 4.85 -7.97
C TYR A 189 3.48 5.48 -7.73
N THR A 190 4.14 5.93 -8.81
CA THR A 190 5.48 6.51 -8.73
C THR A 190 5.47 7.83 -7.96
N LEU A 191 4.56 8.74 -8.31
CA LEU A 191 4.45 10.04 -7.63
C LEU A 191 4.08 9.87 -6.16
N ALA A 192 3.10 9.02 -5.85
CA ALA A 192 2.75 8.72 -4.45
C ALA A 192 3.92 8.10 -3.69
N GLY A 193 4.65 7.15 -4.29
CA GLY A 193 5.81 6.51 -3.69
C GLY A 193 6.95 7.49 -3.36
N ILE A 194 7.22 8.44 -4.24
CA ILE A 194 8.22 9.51 -3.99
C ILE A 194 7.83 10.33 -2.75
N LEU A 195 6.57 10.75 -2.66
CA LEU A 195 6.08 11.52 -1.51
C LEU A 195 6.03 10.67 -0.24
N ALA A 196 5.60 9.42 -0.35
CA ALA A 196 5.51 8.49 0.79
C ALA A 196 6.89 8.08 1.34
N ALA A 197 7.95 8.14 0.53
CA ALA A 197 9.32 7.81 0.97
C ALA A 197 9.80 8.65 2.15
N ALA A 198 9.30 9.87 2.31
CA ALA A 198 9.62 10.73 3.45
C ALA A 198 8.88 10.35 4.74
N THR A 199 7.82 9.55 4.66
CA THR A 199 6.94 9.22 5.80
C THR A 199 7.69 8.67 7.02
N PRO A 200 8.60 7.69 6.91
CA PRO A 200 9.33 7.19 8.09
C PRO A 200 10.11 8.29 8.81
N ALA A 201 10.77 9.18 8.07
CA ALA A 201 11.51 10.30 8.64
C ALA A 201 10.59 11.32 9.33
N VAL A 202 9.43 11.60 8.73
CA VAL A 202 8.41 12.47 9.32
C VAL A 202 7.88 11.88 10.63
N LEU A 203 7.60 10.57 10.67
CA LEU A 203 7.12 9.90 11.89
C LEU A 203 8.15 9.99 13.02
N VAL A 204 9.45 9.77 12.73
CA VAL A 204 10.54 9.91 13.71
C VAL A 204 10.67 11.36 14.17
N ALA A 205 10.62 12.32 13.26
CA ALA A 205 10.71 13.74 13.61
C ALA A 205 9.54 14.20 14.49
N LEU A 206 8.32 13.75 14.20
CA LEU A 206 7.14 14.05 15.02
C LEU A 206 7.25 13.41 16.41
N GLN A 207 7.73 12.16 16.48
CA GLN A 207 7.97 11.49 17.76
C GLN A 207 9.01 12.24 18.61
N SER A 208 10.12 12.66 18.01
CA SER A 208 11.19 13.38 18.74
C SER A 208 10.76 14.79 19.14
N HIS A 209 9.96 15.47 18.33
CA HIS A 209 9.50 16.83 18.62
C HIS A 209 8.46 16.88 19.74
N PHE A 210 7.48 15.99 19.71
CA PHE A 210 6.37 15.97 20.67
C PHE A 210 6.65 15.09 21.90
N GLY A 211 7.66 14.22 21.85
CA GLY A 211 7.97 13.27 22.93
C GLY A 211 6.84 12.26 23.21
N ALA A 212 5.86 12.15 22.30
CA ALA A 212 4.66 11.35 22.50
C ALA A 212 4.15 10.75 21.19
N SER A 213 3.48 9.61 21.27
CA SER A 213 2.97 8.85 20.14
C SER A 213 1.81 9.52 19.37
N TRP A 214 1.18 10.54 19.96
CA TRP A 214 0.06 11.24 19.30
C TRP A 214 0.50 11.99 18.02
N GLY A 215 1.72 12.50 17.95
CA GLY A 215 2.24 13.18 16.77
C GLY A 215 2.29 12.26 15.54
N PRO A 216 3.02 11.14 15.58
CA PRO A 216 3.01 10.14 14.52
C PRO A 216 1.61 9.60 14.20
N ALA A 217 0.79 9.32 15.22
CA ALA A 217 -0.58 8.84 15.03
C ALA A 217 -1.44 9.82 14.24
N SER A 218 -1.41 11.11 14.62
CA SER A 218 -2.16 12.17 13.94
C SER A 218 -1.77 12.32 12.48
N TYR A 219 -0.48 12.21 12.16
CA TYR A 219 0.01 12.28 10.78
C TYR A 219 -0.54 11.12 9.91
N VAL A 220 -0.48 9.90 10.42
CA VAL A 220 -1.01 8.73 9.69
C VAL A 220 -2.52 8.86 9.51
N VAL A 221 -3.25 9.26 10.56
CA VAL A 221 -4.70 9.48 10.48
C VAL A 221 -5.02 10.60 9.49
N PHE A 222 -4.27 11.69 9.46
CA PHE A 222 -4.44 12.75 8.46
C PHE A 222 -4.32 12.22 7.04
N LEU A 223 -3.28 11.42 6.73
CA LEU A 223 -3.13 10.83 5.40
C LEU A 223 -4.24 9.82 5.06
N LEU A 224 -4.73 9.06 6.05
CA LEU A 224 -5.89 8.19 5.87
C LEU A 224 -7.17 8.98 5.60
N VAL A 225 -7.37 10.13 6.25
CA VAL A 225 -8.49 11.05 5.96
C VAL A 225 -8.40 11.58 4.53
N VAL A 226 -7.22 12.06 4.10
CA VAL A 226 -7.00 12.50 2.70
C VAL A 226 -7.36 11.39 1.72
N THR A 227 -6.90 10.16 1.98
CA THR A 227 -7.23 9.00 1.16
C THR A 227 -8.73 8.70 1.15
N GLY A 228 -9.39 8.73 2.32
CA GLY A 228 -10.83 8.51 2.44
C GLY A 228 -11.64 9.55 1.66
N LEU A 229 -11.27 10.83 1.78
CA LEU A 229 -11.92 11.92 1.04
C LEU A 229 -11.71 11.78 -0.48
N ALA A 230 -10.50 11.42 -0.92
CA ALA A 230 -10.23 11.15 -2.33
C ALA A 230 -11.12 10.02 -2.88
N ILE A 231 -11.37 8.97 -2.10
CA ILE A 231 -12.25 7.87 -2.48
C ILE A 231 -13.72 8.30 -2.48
N ILE A 232 -14.15 9.10 -1.51
CA ILE A 232 -15.56 9.51 -1.39
C ILE A 232 -15.94 10.52 -2.48
N PHE A 233 -15.10 11.50 -2.75
CA PHE A 233 -15.42 12.62 -3.62
C PHE A 233 -14.76 12.56 -5.00
N GLY A 234 -13.66 11.83 -5.13
CA GLY A 234 -12.83 11.84 -6.34
C GLY A 234 -13.09 10.67 -7.29
N THR A 235 -13.60 9.53 -6.82
CA THR A 235 -13.76 8.36 -7.66
C THR A 235 -14.98 8.46 -8.57
N THR A 236 -14.76 8.50 -9.87
CA THR A 236 -15.82 8.28 -10.88
C THR A 236 -16.13 6.78 -10.98
N LYS A 237 -17.37 6.44 -11.38
CA LYS A 237 -17.70 5.06 -11.79
C LYS A 237 -16.72 4.61 -12.86
N ALA A 238 -16.41 3.31 -12.89
CA ALA A 238 -15.50 2.73 -13.88
C ALA A 238 -15.75 3.29 -15.28
N VAL A 239 -14.67 3.72 -15.94
CA VAL A 239 -14.72 4.46 -17.22
C VAL A 239 -15.05 3.54 -18.41
N ASP A 240 -15.36 2.28 -18.16
CA ASP A 240 -15.70 1.31 -19.22
C ASP A 240 -17.10 1.52 -19.84
N ASP A 241 -17.89 2.52 -19.38
CA ASP A 241 -19.19 2.86 -19.96
C ASP A 241 -19.11 3.86 -21.15
N GLU A 242 -17.91 4.21 -21.61
CA GLU A 242 -17.70 5.14 -22.74
C GLU A 242 -17.17 4.45 -24.03
N ILE A 243 -17.61 3.19 -24.29
CA ILE A 243 -17.36 2.55 -25.59
C ILE A 243 -18.69 2.19 -26.26
#